data_2805f4218a8c5841909e1626d10431b7
#
_entry.id   2805f4218a8c5841909e1626d10431b7
#
_cell.length_a   1.000
_cell.length_b   1.000
_cell.length_c   1.000
_cell.angle_alpha   90.00
_cell.angle_beta   90.00
_cell.angle_gamma   90.00
#
_symmetry.space_group_name_H-M   'P 1'
#
loop_
_entity.id
_entity.type
_entity.pdbx_description
1 polymer ?
#
loop_
_entity_poly.entity_id
_entity_poly.type
_entity_poly.pdbx_seq_one_letter_code
_entity_poly.pdbx_strand_id
1 'polypeptide(L)'
;FGFKSGVRYFLGLFIGHNLVGFLVISGLGALLLGNPFIRTILMVISSGYLIYLASRIAFSGSKIGFKAYSHIPGLKSGLFLQIINPKAYVVSTTMYSGFLMIENSFLLEVLTKCLIANLIWIPVHVLWLYLGVLIKSLELTAKVQKSINYFMAVSMISVVFLAMLTTF
;
A
#
# COMPACT_ATOMS: atom_id res chain seq x y z
N PHE A 1 11.31 -9.20 -9.16
CA PHE A 1 10.57 -10.34 -8.59
C PHE A 1 9.73 -10.99 -9.69
N GLY A 2 9.44 -12.30 -9.61
CA GLY A 2 8.58 -12.96 -10.60
C GLY A 2 7.09 -12.70 -10.32
N PHE A 3 6.23 -12.96 -11.31
CA PHE A 3 4.77 -12.83 -11.23
C PHE A 3 4.18 -13.48 -9.96
N LYS A 4 4.61 -14.70 -9.63
CA LYS A 4 4.14 -15.46 -8.47
C LYS A 4 4.36 -14.73 -7.12
N SER A 5 5.48 -14.03 -6.99
CA SER A 5 5.76 -13.23 -5.77
C SER A 5 4.94 -11.95 -5.74
N GLY A 6 4.76 -11.30 -6.89
CA GLY A 6 3.89 -10.14 -7.04
C GLY A 6 2.44 -10.47 -6.66
N VAL A 7 1.92 -11.61 -7.10
CA VAL A 7 0.56 -12.07 -6.74
C VAL A 7 0.43 -12.33 -5.23
N ARG A 8 1.42 -12.94 -4.59
CA ARG A 8 1.41 -13.14 -3.13
C ARG A 8 1.39 -11.83 -2.36
N TYR A 9 2.17 -10.86 -2.80
CA TYR A 9 2.18 -9.53 -2.19
C TYR A 9 0.85 -8.80 -2.40
N PHE A 10 0.30 -8.85 -3.62
CA PHE A 10 -1.02 -8.33 -3.96
C PHE A 10 -2.12 -8.93 -3.07
N LEU A 11 -2.12 -10.26 -2.89
CA LEU A 11 -3.08 -10.91 -1.99
C LEU A 11 -2.95 -10.43 -0.55
N GLY A 12 -1.73 -10.17 -0.08
CA GLY A 12 -1.50 -9.58 1.24
C GLY A 12 -2.08 -8.17 1.35
N LEU A 13 -1.86 -7.32 0.35
CA LEU A 13 -2.46 -5.99 0.28
C LEU A 13 -3.99 -6.05 0.23
N PHE A 14 -4.55 -6.97 -0.55
CA PHE A 14 -5.99 -7.16 -0.70
C PHE A 14 -6.66 -7.56 0.63
N ILE A 15 -6.10 -8.57 1.30
CA ILE A 15 -6.59 -9.00 2.63
C ILE A 15 -6.46 -7.84 3.62
N GLY A 16 -5.33 -7.13 3.63
CA GLY A 16 -5.10 -5.98 4.50
C GLY A 16 -6.07 -4.82 4.22
N HIS A 17 -6.36 -4.53 2.96
CA HIS A 17 -7.34 -3.53 2.57
C HIS A 17 -8.73 -3.81 3.13
N ASN A 18 -9.22 -5.04 2.96
CA ASN A 18 -10.54 -5.44 3.49
C ASN A 18 -10.55 -5.51 5.02
N LEU A 19 -9.44 -5.94 5.65
CA LEU A 19 -9.32 -5.95 7.11
C LEU A 19 -9.37 -4.52 7.68
N VAL A 20 -8.66 -3.57 7.09
CA VAL A 20 -8.73 -2.15 7.50
C VAL A 20 -10.15 -1.61 7.31
N GLY A 21 -10.81 -1.92 6.20
CA GLY A 21 -12.22 -1.58 5.99
C GLY A 21 -13.12 -2.12 7.10
N PHE A 22 -12.97 -3.39 7.47
CA PHE A 22 -13.69 -4.01 8.58
C PHE A 22 -13.41 -3.32 9.92
N LEU A 23 -12.15 -3.01 10.22
CA LEU A 23 -11.78 -2.29 11.45
C LEU A 23 -12.43 -0.90 11.51
N VAL A 24 -12.49 -0.21 10.38
CA VAL A 24 -13.17 1.11 10.30
C VAL A 24 -14.67 0.97 10.54
N ILE A 25 -15.32 0.02 9.88
CA ILE A 25 -16.77 -0.23 10.03
C ILE A 25 -17.13 -0.61 11.47
N SER A 26 -16.27 -1.37 12.16
CA SER A 26 -16.46 -1.75 13.56
C SER A 26 -16.21 -0.61 14.56
N GLY A 27 -15.79 0.56 14.10
CA GLY A 27 -15.45 1.71 14.94
C GLY A 27 -14.02 1.69 15.51
N LEU A 28 -13.29 0.58 15.42
CA LEU A 28 -11.90 0.48 15.89
C LEU A 28 -10.98 1.42 15.10
N GLY A 29 -11.27 1.64 13.81
CA GLY A 29 -10.53 2.58 12.99
C GLY A 29 -10.59 4.02 13.52
N ALA A 30 -11.74 4.45 14.03
CA ALA A 30 -11.90 5.77 14.64
C ALA A 30 -11.09 5.91 15.93
N LEU A 31 -11.03 4.86 16.76
CA LEU A 31 -10.19 4.85 17.95
C LEU A 31 -8.70 4.96 17.62
N LEU A 32 -8.24 4.24 16.58
CA LEU A 32 -6.85 4.28 16.14
C LEU A 32 -6.46 5.65 15.58
N LEU A 33 -7.31 6.26 14.76
CA LEU A 33 -7.07 7.58 14.17
C LEU A 33 -7.31 8.72 15.16
N GLY A 34 -8.25 8.54 16.09
CA GLY A 34 -8.60 9.53 17.11
C GLY A 34 -7.52 9.74 18.17
N ASN A 35 -6.61 8.79 18.34
CA ASN A 35 -5.48 8.91 19.25
C ASN A 35 -4.26 9.45 18.49
N PRO A 36 -3.82 10.71 18.74
CA PRO A 36 -2.68 11.32 18.03
C PRO A 36 -1.38 10.51 18.18
N PHE A 37 -1.15 9.92 19.36
CA PHE A 37 0.04 9.12 19.64
C PHE A 37 0.08 7.84 18.78
N ILE A 38 -1.04 7.09 18.73
CA ILE A 38 -1.15 5.88 17.90
C ILE A 38 -0.98 6.23 16.42
N ARG A 39 -1.64 7.31 15.95
CA ARG A 39 -1.52 7.79 14.57
C ARG A 39 -0.07 8.13 14.22
N THR A 40 0.63 8.83 15.09
CA THR A 40 2.05 9.19 14.89
C THR A 40 2.94 7.94 14.84
N ILE A 41 2.75 6.97 15.74
CA ILE A 41 3.50 5.70 15.71
C ILE A 41 3.27 4.96 14.38
N LEU A 42 2.02 4.80 13.96
CA LEU A 42 1.68 4.13 12.69
C LEU A 42 2.32 4.86 11.49
N MET A 43 2.32 6.18 11.49
CA MET A 43 2.93 6.99 10.46
C MET A 43 4.46 6.81 10.42
N VAL A 44 5.12 6.84 11.57
CA VAL A 44 6.58 6.65 11.66
C VAL A 44 6.98 5.25 11.17
N ILE A 45 6.26 4.21 11.61
CA ILE A 45 6.55 2.83 11.20
C ILE A 45 6.31 2.64 9.71
N SER A 46 5.17 3.13 9.17
CA SER A 46 4.85 2.99 7.75
C SER A 46 5.81 3.78 6.87
N SER A 47 6.16 5.01 7.27
CA SER A 47 7.14 5.84 6.56
C SER A 47 8.53 5.20 6.56
N GLY A 48 8.98 4.71 7.70
CA GLY A 48 10.25 3.97 7.81
C GLY A 48 10.27 2.74 6.92
N TYR A 49 9.17 1.98 6.87
CA TYR A 49 9.06 0.82 5.99
C TYR A 49 9.07 1.21 4.50
N LEU A 50 8.38 2.28 4.11
CA LEU A 50 8.39 2.78 2.72
C LEU A 50 9.78 3.32 2.32
N ILE A 51 10.48 4.02 3.20
CA ILE A 51 11.86 4.47 2.97
C ILE A 51 12.79 3.25 2.82
N TYR A 52 12.64 2.23 3.65
CA TYR A 52 13.35 0.96 3.51
C TYR A 52 13.10 0.30 2.15
N LEU A 53 11.84 0.23 1.69
CA LEU A 53 11.52 -0.30 0.36
C LEU A 53 12.11 0.56 -0.77
N ALA A 54 12.00 1.89 -0.67
CA ALA A 54 12.56 2.82 -1.63
C ALA A 54 14.08 2.65 -1.76
N SER A 55 14.80 2.54 -0.65
CA SER A 55 16.25 2.29 -0.64
C SER A 55 16.59 0.97 -1.33
N ARG A 56 15.82 -0.08 -1.08
CA ARG A 56 16.02 -1.39 -1.73
C ARG A 56 15.79 -1.34 -3.24
N ILE A 57 14.80 -0.58 -3.69
CA ILE A 57 14.55 -0.37 -5.12
C ILE A 57 15.70 0.43 -5.76
N ALA A 58 16.09 1.56 -5.15
CA ALA A 58 17.16 2.40 -5.67
C ALA A 58 18.49 1.65 -5.86
N PHE A 59 18.83 0.81 -4.90
CA PHE A 59 20.11 0.07 -4.89
C PHE A 59 19.99 -1.34 -5.50
N SER A 60 18.86 -1.73 -6.05
CA SER A 60 18.72 -3.01 -6.74
C SER A 60 19.58 -3.03 -8.02
N GLY A 61 20.44 -4.03 -8.13
CA GLY A 61 21.37 -4.15 -9.27
C GLY A 61 22.68 -3.37 -9.16
N SER A 62 22.96 -2.69 -8.05
CA SER A 62 24.28 -2.10 -7.78
C SER A 62 25.19 -3.07 -7.04
N LYS A 63 26.54 -2.92 -7.20
CA LYS A 63 27.53 -3.69 -6.43
C LYS A 63 27.43 -3.45 -4.91
N ILE A 64 26.84 -2.34 -4.49
CA ILE A 64 26.53 -1.96 -3.10
C ILE A 64 25.20 -2.57 -2.67
N GLY A 65 24.46 -3.19 -3.59
CA GLY A 65 23.17 -3.81 -3.32
C GLY A 65 23.29 -4.80 -2.17
N PHE A 66 22.47 -4.60 -1.16
CA PHE A 66 22.22 -5.61 -0.16
C PHE A 66 22.13 -6.97 -0.86
N LYS A 67 22.88 -7.97 -0.37
CA LYS A 67 22.90 -9.35 -0.91
C LYS A 67 21.50 -9.71 -1.41
N ALA A 68 21.45 -10.11 -2.67
CA ALA A 68 20.21 -10.38 -3.39
C ALA A 68 19.18 -11.04 -2.47
N TYR A 69 18.14 -10.31 -2.18
CA TYR A 69 16.91 -10.72 -1.51
C TYR A 69 16.92 -12.11 -0.83
N SER A 70 17.27 -12.15 0.44
CA SER A 70 16.96 -13.32 1.28
C SER A 70 15.45 -13.47 1.52
N HIS A 71 14.66 -12.39 1.40
CA HIS A 71 13.20 -12.42 1.52
C HIS A 71 12.52 -11.56 0.45
N ILE A 72 11.85 -12.25 -0.46
CA ILE A 72 10.94 -11.64 -1.43
C ILE A 72 9.70 -11.16 -0.66
N PRO A 73 9.27 -9.88 -0.82
CA PRO A 73 8.02 -9.42 -0.23
C PRO A 73 6.87 -10.33 -0.67
N GLY A 74 6.20 -10.93 0.28
CA GLY A 74 5.10 -11.86 0.06
C GLY A 74 3.83 -11.39 0.76
N LEU A 75 2.91 -12.32 0.99
CA LEU A 75 1.61 -12.07 1.60
C LEU A 75 1.73 -11.33 2.93
N LYS A 76 2.61 -11.77 3.83
CA LYS A 76 2.80 -11.12 5.13
C LYS A 76 3.25 -9.67 5.02
N SER A 77 4.15 -9.37 4.06
CA SER A 77 4.65 -8.01 3.85
C SER A 77 3.55 -7.08 3.32
N GLY A 78 2.71 -7.55 2.37
CA GLY A 78 1.58 -6.79 1.86
C GLY A 78 0.53 -6.53 2.94
N LEU A 79 0.17 -7.56 3.72
CA LEU A 79 -0.76 -7.46 4.84
C LEU A 79 -0.25 -6.45 5.89
N PHE A 80 0.99 -6.61 6.33
CA PHE A 80 1.60 -5.73 7.32
C PHE A 80 1.61 -4.27 6.86
N LEU A 81 2.04 -4.01 5.62
CA LEU A 81 2.07 -2.65 5.07
C LEU A 81 0.68 -1.99 5.13
N GLN A 82 -0.37 -2.72 4.81
CA GLN A 82 -1.72 -2.17 4.79
C GLN A 82 -2.24 -1.87 6.20
N ILE A 83 -1.96 -2.75 7.17
CA ILE A 83 -2.38 -2.58 8.56
C ILE A 83 -1.70 -1.39 9.24
N ILE A 84 -0.40 -1.18 8.98
CA ILE A 84 0.34 -0.06 9.59
C ILE A 84 0.14 1.27 8.85
N ASN A 85 -0.49 1.26 7.66
CA ASN A 85 -0.62 2.44 6.83
C ASN A 85 -1.78 3.33 7.28
N PRO A 86 -1.54 4.48 7.93
CA PRO A 86 -2.62 5.36 8.40
C PRO A 86 -3.48 5.90 7.26
N LYS A 87 -2.92 6.07 6.06
CA LYS A 87 -3.67 6.49 4.87
C LYS A 87 -4.78 5.48 4.52
N ALA A 88 -4.53 4.18 4.70
CA ALA A 88 -5.55 3.16 4.44
C ALA A 88 -6.78 3.34 5.34
N TYR A 89 -6.55 3.68 6.62
CA TYR A 89 -7.64 3.99 7.57
C TYR A 89 -8.39 5.27 7.20
N VAL A 90 -7.66 6.34 6.83
CA VAL A 90 -8.28 7.61 6.40
C VAL A 90 -9.18 7.40 5.18
N VAL A 91 -8.67 6.73 4.14
CA VAL A 91 -9.43 6.44 2.92
C VAL A 91 -10.65 5.57 3.23
N SER A 92 -10.48 4.52 4.03
CA SER A 92 -11.59 3.66 4.43
C SER A 92 -12.62 4.42 5.26
N THR A 93 -12.20 5.28 6.20
CA THR A 93 -13.11 6.11 6.99
C THR A 93 -13.91 7.06 6.09
N THR A 94 -13.26 7.78 5.18
CA THR A 94 -13.93 8.66 4.22
C THR A 94 -14.95 7.89 3.39
N MET A 95 -14.60 6.69 2.94
CA MET A 95 -15.47 5.87 2.12
C MET A 95 -16.68 5.33 2.89
N TYR A 96 -16.46 4.76 4.06
CA TYR A 96 -17.54 4.11 4.82
C TYR A 96 -18.39 5.09 5.63
N SER A 97 -17.82 6.21 6.12
CA SER A 97 -18.50 7.18 6.98
C SER A 97 -18.72 8.56 6.33
N GLY A 98 -18.04 8.88 5.23
CA GLY A 98 -18.04 10.22 4.66
C GLY A 98 -19.29 10.58 3.86
N PHE A 99 -20.08 9.61 3.42
CA PHE A 99 -21.31 9.82 2.66
C PHE A 99 -22.24 8.62 2.80
N LEU A 100 -23.54 8.87 2.70
CA LEU A 100 -24.60 7.87 2.77
C LEU A 100 -25.09 7.55 1.36
N MET A 101 -25.22 6.27 1.00
CA MET A 101 -25.74 5.80 -0.29
C MET A 101 -27.10 5.13 -0.13
N ILE A 102 -27.33 4.43 0.98
CA ILE A 102 -28.54 3.64 1.23
C ILE A 102 -29.04 3.93 2.65
N GLU A 103 -30.12 4.72 2.77
CA GLU A 103 -30.62 5.24 4.05
C GLU A 103 -31.23 4.16 4.96
N ASN A 104 -31.85 3.14 4.39
CA ASN A 104 -32.73 2.23 5.15
C ASN A 104 -32.06 0.91 5.57
N SER A 105 -30.78 0.68 5.25
CA SER A 105 -30.11 -0.57 5.58
C SER A 105 -28.60 -0.41 5.71
N PHE A 106 -28.12 -0.42 6.94
CA PHE A 106 -26.68 -0.39 7.24
C PHE A 106 -25.92 -1.55 6.55
N LEU A 107 -26.50 -2.74 6.55
CA LEU A 107 -25.85 -3.90 5.91
C LEU A 107 -25.70 -3.72 4.39
N LEU A 108 -26.76 -3.29 3.71
CA LEU A 108 -26.70 -3.02 2.27
C LEU A 108 -25.74 -1.88 1.95
N GLU A 109 -25.72 -0.83 2.76
CA GLU A 109 -24.79 0.28 2.64
C GLU A 109 -23.34 -0.20 2.67
N VAL A 110 -22.98 -0.99 3.70
CA VAL A 110 -21.64 -1.53 3.88
C VAL A 110 -21.25 -2.48 2.74
N LEU A 111 -22.15 -3.41 2.37
CA LEU A 111 -21.90 -4.37 1.29
C LEU A 111 -21.70 -3.67 -0.06
N THR A 112 -22.52 -2.67 -0.37
CA THR A 112 -22.41 -1.90 -1.61
C THR A 112 -21.11 -1.13 -1.67
N LYS A 113 -20.73 -0.44 -0.60
CA LYS A 113 -19.46 0.28 -0.50
C LYS A 113 -18.26 -0.66 -0.59
N CYS A 114 -18.32 -1.80 0.09
CA CYS A 114 -17.28 -2.82 0.01
C CYS A 114 -17.12 -3.35 -1.44
N LEU A 115 -18.23 -3.61 -2.12
CA LEU A 115 -18.22 -4.05 -3.51
C LEU A 115 -17.58 -2.99 -4.41
N ILE A 116 -18.01 -1.73 -4.33
CA ILE A 116 -17.48 -0.62 -5.11
C ILE A 116 -15.98 -0.44 -4.84
N ALA A 117 -15.57 -0.44 -3.55
CA ALA A 117 -14.17 -0.34 -3.18
C ALA A 117 -13.31 -1.40 -3.87
N ASN A 118 -13.75 -2.66 -3.79
CA ASN A 118 -13.00 -3.77 -4.36
C ASN A 118 -13.03 -3.77 -5.90
N LEU A 119 -14.15 -3.36 -6.53
CA LEU A 119 -14.24 -3.22 -7.99
C LEU A 119 -13.29 -2.14 -8.54
N ILE A 120 -12.98 -1.12 -7.78
CA ILE A 120 -11.99 -0.09 -8.15
C ILE A 120 -10.58 -0.55 -7.76
N TRP A 121 -10.41 -1.06 -6.55
CA TRP A 121 -9.11 -1.40 -5.99
C TRP A 121 -8.41 -2.53 -6.75
N ILE A 122 -9.16 -3.61 -7.08
CA ILE A 122 -8.60 -4.80 -7.74
C ILE A 122 -8.01 -4.47 -9.12
N PRO A 123 -8.76 -3.85 -10.06
CA PRO A 123 -8.22 -3.55 -11.39
C PRO A 123 -7.00 -2.64 -11.35
N VAL A 124 -7.02 -1.61 -10.48
CA VAL A 124 -5.90 -0.67 -10.33
C VAL A 124 -4.64 -1.41 -9.88
N HIS A 125 -4.75 -2.29 -8.88
CA HIS A 125 -3.58 -3.01 -8.36
C HIS A 125 -3.13 -4.15 -9.28
N VAL A 126 -4.05 -4.80 -10.00
CA VAL A 126 -3.71 -5.76 -11.06
C VAL A 126 -2.96 -5.07 -12.21
N LEU A 127 -3.39 -3.87 -12.60
CA LEU A 127 -2.68 -3.05 -13.60
C LEU A 127 -1.26 -2.74 -13.13
N TRP A 128 -1.07 -2.30 -11.88
CA TRP A 128 0.26 -2.05 -11.32
C TRP A 128 1.13 -3.30 -11.29
N LEU A 129 0.56 -4.45 -10.92
CA LEU A 129 1.27 -5.73 -10.96
C LEU A 129 1.70 -6.09 -12.39
N TYR A 130 0.79 -5.95 -13.35
CA TYR A 130 1.07 -6.21 -14.77
C TYR A 130 2.16 -5.30 -15.31
N LEU A 131 2.08 -3.98 -15.06
CA LEU A 131 3.10 -3.02 -15.47
C LEU A 131 4.47 -3.35 -14.86
N GLY A 132 4.51 -3.77 -13.60
CA GLY A 132 5.76 -4.18 -12.96
C GLY A 132 6.39 -5.42 -13.61
N VAL A 133 5.56 -6.40 -14.00
CA VAL A 133 6.02 -7.60 -14.72
C VAL A 133 6.46 -7.23 -16.15
N LEU A 134 5.71 -6.38 -16.84
CA LEU A 134 6.02 -5.92 -18.19
C LEU A 134 7.37 -5.19 -18.23
N ILE A 135 7.61 -4.25 -17.32
CA ILE A 135 8.90 -3.52 -17.24
C ILE A 135 10.06 -4.52 -17.06
N LYS A 136 9.86 -5.56 -16.26
CA LYS A 136 10.88 -6.59 -16.08
C LYS A 136 11.13 -7.41 -17.35
N SER A 137 10.11 -7.70 -18.15
CA SER A 137 10.22 -8.51 -19.38
C SER A 137 10.87 -7.75 -20.56
N LEU A 138 10.98 -6.42 -20.47
CA LEU A 138 11.56 -5.60 -21.54
C LEU A 138 13.10 -5.71 -21.63
N GLU A 139 13.74 -6.51 -20.79
CA GLU A 139 15.20 -6.69 -20.79
C GLU A 139 16.01 -5.39 -20.95
N LEU A 140 15.56 -4.37 -20.23
CA LEU A 140 16.10 -3.01 -20.32
C LEU A 140 17.61 -2.99 -20.01
N THR A 141 18.36 -2.12 -20.69
CA THR A 141 19.77 -1.92 -20.37
C THR A 141 19.95 -1.54 -18.89
N ALA A 142 21.07 -1.94 -18.30
CA ALA A 142 21.36 -1.68 -16.87
C ALA A 142 21.23 -0.18 -16.51
N LYS A 143 21.56 0.72 -17.46
CA LYS A 143 21.44 2.18 -17.29
C LYS A 143 19.97 2.60 -17.17
N VAL A 144 19.11 2.13 -18.07
CA VAL A 144 17.67 2.45 -18.08
C VAL A 144 17.00 1.87 -16.84
N GLN A 145 17.29 0.61 -16.51
CA GLN A 145 16.75 -0.03 -15.30
C GLN A 145 17.15 0.74 -14.02
N LYS A 146 18.38 1.19 -13.93
CA LYS A 146 18.85 2.00 -12.81
C LYS A 146 18.11 3.33 -12.73
N SER A 147 17.87 4.00 -13.86
CA SER A 147 17.10 5.25 -13.92
C SER A 147 15.66 5.06 -13.46
N ILE A 148 14.98 3.99 -13.93
CA ILE A 148 13.62 3.64 -13.49
C ILE A 148 13.58 3.38 -11.98
N ASN A 149 14.56 2.61 -11.45
CA ASN A 149 14.62 2.31 -10.02
C ASN A 149 14.79 3.59 -9.17
N TYR A 150 15.66 4.51 -9.60
CA TYR A 150 15.81 5.80 -8.90
C TYR A 150 14.55 6.65 -8.98
N PHE A 151 13.92 6.72 -10.15
CA PHE A 151 12.64 7.43 -10.29
C PHE A 151 11.56 6.87 -9.35
N MET A 152 11.42 5.56 -9.30
CA MET A 152 10.47 4.90 -8.39
C MET A 152 10.79 5.19 -6.93
N ALA A 153 12.07 5.09 -6.53
CA ALA A 153 12.49 5.36 -5.17
C ALA A 153 12.25 6.82 -4.76
N VAL A 154 12.59 7.78 -5.63
CA VAL A 154 12.33 9.20 -5.41
C VAL A 154 10.83 9.47 -5.29
N SER A 155 10.01 8.89 -6.17
CA SER A 155 8.55 9.03 -6.12
C SER A 155 7.98 8.50 -4.79
N MET A 156 8.47 7.35 -4.29
CA MET A 156 8.07 6.80 -3.00
C MET A 156 8.45 7.74 -1.83
N ILE A 157 9.67 8.26 -1.84
CA ILE A 157 10.14 9.20 -0.79
C ILE A 157 9.34 10.49 -0.83
N SER A 158 9.03 11.01 -2.03
CA SER A 158 8.20 12.21 -2.19
C SER A 158 6.79 12.01 -1.60
N VAL A 159 6.18 10.86 -1.83
CA VAL A 159 4.86 10.53 -1.23
C VAL A 159 4.93 10.47 0.29
N VAL A 160 5.99 9.87 0.84
CA VAL A 160 6.21 9.84 2.31
C VAL A 160 6.36 11.26 2.85
N PHE A 161 7.17 12.09 2.20
CA PHE A 161 7.38 13.48 2.60
C PHE A 161 6.09 14.30 2.57
N LEU A 162 5.31 14.20 1.48
CA LEU A 162 4.01 14.86 1.38
C LEU A 162 3.04 14.38 2.47
N ALA A 163 3.00 13.08 2.75
CA ALA A 163 2.17 12.54 3.81
C ALA A 163 2.56 13.08 5.19
N MET A 164 3.85 13.26 5.46
CA MET A 164 4.32 13.86 6.70
C MET A 164 3.92 15.33 6.81
N LEU A 165 4.05 16.11 5.73
CA LEU A 165 3.66 17.54 5.73
C LEU A 165 2.16 17.76 5.96
N THR A 166 1.30 16.84 5.53
CA THR A 166 -0.16 16.94 5.69
C THR A 166 -0.65 16.43 7.04
N THR A 167 0.21 15.81 7.84
CA THR A 167 -0.16 15.22 9.13
C THR A 167 0.27 16.10 10.30
N PHE A 168 1.25 16.96 10.12
CA PHE A 168 1.75 17.98 11.06
C PHE A 168 1.42 19.38 10.58
#